data_964682e3152053c7284a67eb3f653619
#
_entry.id   964682e3152053c7284a67eb3f653619
#
_cell.length_a   1.000
_cell.length_b   1.000
_cell.length_c   1.000
_cell.angle_alpha   90.00
_cell.angle_beta   90.00
_cell.angle_gamma   90.00
#
_symmetry.space_group_name_H-M   'P 1'
#
loop_
_entity.id
_entity.type
_entity.pdbx_description
1 polymer ?
#
loop_
_entity_poly.entity_id
_entity_poly.type
_entity_poly.pdbx_seq_one_letter_code
_entity_poly.pdbx_strand_id
1 'polypeptide(L)'
;RFIATEEANADPGYKKMLEESAANDIVYSSLFTGVHGNYLKPSIDKAGLDSNNLPEADKSSMNFGSGGNTDAKAWKDIWGSGQGIGGIIDSPPVQELVDRIQSEYEEATQEFIRKSS
;
A
#
# COMPACT_ATOMS: atom_id res chain seq x y z
N ARG A 1 2.33 0.57 -7.88
CA ARG A 1 3.75 0.33 -8.25
C ARG A 1 4.53 1.63 -8.42
N PHE A 2 3.93 2.69 -8.92
CA PHE A 2 4.66 3.94 -9.22
C PHE A 2 5.19 4.68 -7.98
N ILE A 3 4.64 4.43 -6.81
CA ILE A 3 5.19 4.98 -5.55
C ILE A 3 6.60 4.44 -5.31
N ALA A 4 6.84 3.19 -5.65
CA ALA A 4 8.15 2.54 -5.53
C ALA A 4 8.97 2.76 -6.82
N THR A 5 9.30 4.00 -7.09
CA THR A 5 10.18 4.41 -8.19
C THR A 5 11.18 5.45 -7.71
N GLU A 6 12.29 5.59 -8.43
CA GLU A 6 13.31 6.59 -8.06
C GLU A 6 12.75 8.00 -8.08
N GLU A 7 11.91 8.34 -9.05
CA GLU A 7 11.38 9.70 -9.24
C GLU A 7 10.25 10.05 -8.31
N ALA A 8 9.57 9.07 -7.70
CA ALA A 8 8.45 9.34 -6.80
C ALA A 8 8.91 10.09 -5.55
N ASN A 9 8.22 11.15 -5.22
CA ASN A 9 8.49 11.94 -4.02
C ASN A 9 7.83 11.31 -2.79
N ALA A 10 8.12 10.04 -2.53
CA ALA A 10 7.62 9.29 -1.40
C ALA A 10 8.74 9.08 -0.37
N ASP A 11 8.34 8.88 0.89
CA ASP A 11 9.30 8.57 1.96
C ASP A 11 10.11 7.32 1.60
N PRO A 12 11.45 7.35 1.73
CA PRO A 12 12.28 6.17 1.44
C PRO A 12 11.88 4.93 2.25
N GLY A 13 11.42 5.12 3.48
CA GLY A 13 10.90 4.03 4.30
C GLY A 13 9.64 3.40 3.73
N TYR A 14 8.79 4.21 3.11
CA TYR A 14 7.59 3.73 2.42
C TYR A 14 7.97 2.86 1.22
N LYS A 15 8.88 3.34 0.38
CA LYS A 15 9.35 2.57 -0.78
C LYS A 15 9.94 1.22 -0.35
N LYS A 16 10.78 1.23 0.69
CA LYS A 16 11.39 0.01 1.24
C LYS A 16 10.34 -0.95 1.77
N MET A 17 9.35 -0.44 2.50
CA MET A 17 8.26 -1.27 3.04
C MET A 17 7.45 -1.92 1.93
N LEU A 18 7.19 -1.20 0.83
CA LEU A 18 6.51 -1.76 -0.33
C LEU A 18 7.32 -2.91 -0.96
N GLU A 19 8.65 -2.77 -1.05
CA GLU A 19 9.51 -3.83 -1.58
C GLU A 19 9.53 -5.08 -0.71
N GLU A 20 9.42 -4.92 0.60
CA GLU A 20 9.56 -6.00 1.59
C GLU A 20 8.23 -6.66 1.96
N SER A 21 7.09 -6.09 1.57
CA SER A 21 5.78 -6.57 1.97
C SER A 21 5.13 -7.46 0.90
N ALA A 22 4.20 -8.29 1.34
CA ALA A 22 3.43 -9.19 0.50
C ALA A 22 1.92 -8.92 0.65
N ALA A 23 1.09 -9.57 -0.16
CA ALA A 23 -0.36 -9.35 -0.13
C ALA A 23 -0.99 -9.64 1.23
N ASN A 24 -0.43 -10.59 2.00
CA ASN A 24 -0.91 -10.88 3.35
C ASN A 24 -0.51 -9.81 4.40
N ASP A 25 0.29 -8.82 4.00
CA ASP A 25 0.62 -7.66 4.84
C ASP A 25 -0.36 -6.50 4.64
N ILE A 26 -1.40 -6.69 3.86
CA ILE A 26 -2.45 -5.69 3.65
C ILE A 26 -3.56 -5.87 4.69
N VAL A 27 -3.87 -4.81 5.40
CA VAL A 27 -4.96 -4.77 6.39
C VAL A 27 -6.08 -3.89 5.88
N TYR A 28 -7.29 -4.44 5.84
CA TYR A 28 -8.50 -3.71 5.46
C TYR A 28 -9.15 -3.15 6.72
N SER A 29 -9.20 -1.84 6.86
CA SER A 29 -9.70 -1.21 8.08
C SER A 29 -10.32 0.16 7.80
N SER A 30 -11.32 0.52 8.60
CA SER A 30 -11.93 1.85 8.59
C SER A 30 -11.39 2.76 9.71
N LEU A 31 -10.47 2.25 10.53
CA LEU A 31 -10.02 2.93 11.74
C LEU A 31 -9.41 4.32 11.47
N PHE A 32 -8.65 4.45 10.39
CA PHE A 32 -7.82 5.64 10.18
C PHE A 32 -8.57 6.82 9.57
N THR A 33 -9.56 6.55 8.74
CA THR A 33 -10.29 7.60 8.01
C THR A 33 -11.80 7.54 8.18
N GLY A 34 -12.32 6.49 8.81
CA GLY A 34 -13.76 6.23 8.88
C GLY A 34 -14.32 5.55 7.63
N VAL A 35 -13.52 5.44 6.60
CA VAL A 35 -13.85 4.71 5.37
C VAL A 35 -12.86 3.57 5.23
N HIS A 36 -13.34 2.39 4.86
CA HIS A 36 -12.46 1.23 4.69
C HIS A 36 -11.41 1.48 3.61
N GLY A 37 -10.18 1.15 3.93
CA GLY A 37 -9.03 1.24 3.04
C GLY A 37 -8.04 0.13 3.30
N ASN A 38 -7.12 -0.04 2.39
CA ASN A 38 -6.06 -1.05 2.49
C ASN A 38 -4.77 -0.39 2.97
N TYR A 39 -4.23 -0.89 4.06
CA TYR A 39 -3.05 -0.33 4.72
C TYR A 39 -1.97 -1.39 4.91
N LEU A 40 -0.72 -0.93 4.95
CA LEU A 40 0.44 -1.79 5.19
C LEU A 40 0.54 -2.15 6.67
N LYS A 41 0.45 -3.44 6.97
CA LYS A 41 0.57 -3.98 8.32
C LYS A 41 1.83 -3.49 9.04
N PRO A 42 3.03 -3.54 8.43
CA PRO A 42 4.24 -3.06 9.10
C PRO A 42 4.16 -1.58 9.49
N SER A 43 3.50 -0.72 8.71
CA SER A 43 3.36 0.69 9.07
C SER A 43 2.45 0.89 10.28
N ILE A 44 1.41 0.07 10.40
CA ILE A 44 0.49 0.08 11.55
C ILE A 44 1.23 -0.35 12.81
N ASP A 45 1.98 -1.44 12.74
CA ASP A 45 2.75 -1.96 13.87
C ASP A 45 3.84 -0.97 14.31
N LYS A 46 4.51 -0.34 13.36
CA LYS A 46 5.52 0.68 13.63
C LYS A 46 4.93 1.92 14.31
N ALA A 47 3.68 2.25 14.03
CA ALA A 47 2.98 3.36 14.66
C ALA A 47 2.50 3.03 16.08
N GLY A 48 2.72 1.82 16.58
CA GLY A 48 2.37 1.40 17.91
C GLY A 48 0.99 0.78 18.07
N LEU A 49 0.32 0.48 16.97
CA LEU A 49 -0.98 -0.17 16.96
C LEU A 49 -0.83 -1.67 16.67
N ASP A 50 -1.79 -2.47 17.14
CA ASP A 50 -1.81 -3.90 16.85
C ASP A 50 -2.60 -4.14 15.55
N SER A 51 -1.89 -4.44 14.47
CA SER A 51 -2.49 -4.67 13.15
C SER A 51 -3.40 -5.89 13.07
N ASN A 52 -3.28 -6.81 14.04
CA ASN A 52 -4.13 -7.99 14.11
C ASN A 52 -5.40 -7.78 14.94
N ASN A 53 -5.50 -6.65 15.63
CA ASN A 53 -6.61 -6.34 16.53
C ASN A 53 -6.98 -4.86 16.47
N LEU A 54 -7.30 -4.39 15.28
CA LEU A 54 -7.73 -3.01 15.07
C LEU A 54 -9.23 -2.87 15.38
N PRO A 55 -9.63 -1.90 16.21
CA PRO A 55 -11.05 -1.62 16.40
C PRO A 55 -11.65 -1.02 15.14
N GLU A 56 -12.96 -1.20 14.96
CA GLU A 56 -13.66 -0.49 13.90
C GLU A 56 -13.78 1.00 14.25
N ALA A 57 -13.78 1.86 13.23
CA ALA A 57 -13.99 3.28 13.45
C ALA A 57 -15.43 3.51 13.90
N ASP A 58 -15.57 4.17 15.05
CA ASP A 58 -16.85 4.66 15.52
C ASP A 58 -17.05 6.07 14.97
N LYS A 59 -17.99 6.23 14.04
CA LYS A 59 -18.29 7.53 13.44
C LYS A 59 -18.73 8.58 14.47
N SER A 60 -19.29 8.13 15.59
CA SER A 60 -19.71 9.04 16.66
C SER A 60 -18.53 9.56 17.50
N SER A 61 -17.41 8.83 17.51
CA SER A 61 -16.20 9.24 18.20
C SER A 61 -15.18 9.91 17.27
N MET A 62 -15.45 9.93 15.98
CA MET A 62 -14.58 10.62 15.01
C MET A 62 -14.79 12.12 15.10
N ASN A 63 -13.81 12.78 15.70
CA ASN A 63 -13.83 14.21 15.85
C ASN A 63 -12.97 14.84 14.76
N PHE A 64 -13.61 15.22 13.65
CA PHE A 64 -12.94 15.79 12.50
C PHE A 64 -12.25 17.15 12.77
N GLY A 65 -12.56 17.79 13.90
CA GLY A 65 -12.04 19.12 14.20
C GLY A 65 -10.98 19.19 15.30
N SER A 66 -10.92 18.22 16.21
CA SER A 66 -10.01 18.26 17.36
C SER A 66 -9.13 17.03 17.53
N GLY A 67 -9.34 15.99 16.73
CA GLY A 67 -8.52 14.81 16.74
C GLY A 67 -7.24 14.96 15.91
N GLY A 68 -6.83 16.18 15.61
CA GLY A 68 -5.79 16.48 14.64
C GLY A 68 -4.46 15.76 14.82
N ASN A 69 -4.13 15.35 16.04
CA ASN A 69 -2.86 14.65 16.28
C ASN A 69 -2.90 13.18 15.84
N THR A 70 -4.02 12.50 16.02
CA THR A 70 -4.15 11.10 15.61
C THR A 70 -4.31 10.98 14.11
N ASP A 71 -5.14 11.85 13.50
CA ASP A 71 -5.39 11.84 12.07
C ASP A 71 -4.17 12.30 11.28
N ALA A 72 -3.46 13.34 11.76
CA ALA A 72 -2.24 13.83 11.13
C ALA A 72 -1.12 12.79 11.16
N LYS A 73 -1.00 12.03 12.25
CA LYS A 73 -0.04 10.92 12.34
C LYS A 73 -0.44 9.75 11.44
N ALA A 74 -1.74 9.47 11.35
CA ALA A 74 -2.22 8.41 10.48
C ALA A 74 -1.83 8.67 9.02
N TRP A 75 -2.07 9.87 8.53
CA TRP A 75 -1.70 10.22 7.15
C TRP A 75 -0.21 10.18 6.89
N LYS A 76 0.60 10.48 7.90
CA LYS A 76 2.05 10.52 7.78
C LYS A 76 2.70 9.15 7.96
N ASP A 77 2.23 8.37 8.91
CA ASP A 77 2.90 7.17 9.39
C ASP A 77 2.20 5.86 8.97
N ILE A 78 0.92 5.93 8.63
CA ILE A 78 0.15 4.75 8.19
C ILE A 78 0.05 4.79 6.66
N TRP A 79 0.68 3.81 6.01
CA TRP A 79 0.82 3.80 4.57
C TRP A 79 -0.13 2.77 3.93
N GLY A 80 -0.68 3.13 2.76
CA GLY A 80 -1.60 2.30 2.02
C GLY A 80 -0.93 1.55 0.88
N SER A 81 -1.52 0.44 0.49
CA SER A 81 -1.12 -0.29 -0.71
C SER A 81 -2.24 -1.24 -1.15
N GLY A 82 -2.25 -1.59 -2.43
CA GLY A 82 -3.19 -2.56 -2.96
C GLY A 82 -2.66 -3.99 -2.91
N GLN A 83 -3.51 -4.94 -3.23
CA GLN A 83 -3.19 -6.36 -3.20
C GLN A 83 -2.11 -6.75 -4.23
N GLY A 84 -1.86 -5.91 -5.24
CA GLY A 84 -0.79 -6.12 -6.21
C GLY A 84 0.62 -5.87 -5.69
N ILE A 85 0.78 -5.63 -4.39
CA ILE A 85 2.06 -5.30 -3.76
C ILE A 85 3.13 -6.37 -4.02
N GLY A 86 2.75 -7.63 -4.20
CA GLY A 86 3.69 -8.70 -4.51
C GLY A 86 4.49 -8.50 -5.80
N GLY A 87 4.03 -7.62 -6.70
CA GLY A 87 4.75 -7.24 -7.90
C GLY A 87 5.79 -6.14 -7.70
N ILE A 88 5.93 -5.61 -6.47
CA ILE A 88 6.91 -4.57 -6.16
C ILE A 88 8.13 -5.24 -5.53
N ILE A 89 9.20 -5.36 -6.30
CA ILE A 89 10.42 -6.04 -5.86
C ILE A 89 11.61 -5.10 -5.69
N ASP A 90 11.53 -3.90 -6.22
CA ASP A 90 12.56 -2.87 -6.18
C ASP A 90 11.94 -1.49 -6.40
N SER A 91 12.77 -0.46 -6.42
CA SER A 91 12.36 0.92 -6.73
C SER A 91 13.12 1.41 -7.97
N PRO A 92 12.71 0.98 -9.17
CA PRO A 92 13.41 1.32 -10.41
C PRO A 92 13.11 2.74 -10.88
N PRO A 93 13.85 3.26 -11.87
CA PRO A 93 13.40 4.42 -12.62
C PRO A 93 12.04 4.16 -13.28
N VAL A 94 11.24 5.21 -13.44
CA VAL A 94 9.90 5.09 -14.04
C VAL A 94 9.95 4.45 -15.43
N GLN A 95 10.92 4.81 -16.24
CA GLN A 95 11.06 4.24 -17.59
C GLN A 95 11.23 2.72 -17.55
N GLU A 96 12.06 2.22 -16.64
CA GLU A 96 12.27 0.79 -16.47
C GLU A 96 10.99 0.09 -15.98
N LEU A 97 10.25 0.72 -15.08
CA LEU A 97 8.97 0.19 -14.61
C LEU A 97 7.95 0.10 -15.74
N VAL A 98 7.85 1.13 -16.59
CA VAL A 98 6.94 1.13 -17.73
C VAL A 98 7.31 0.01 -18.71
N ASP A 99 8.59 -0.16 -19.01
CA ASP A 99 9.06 -1.24 -19.89
C ASP A 99 8.73 -2.61 -19.30
N ARG A 100 8.90 -2.76 -17.99
CA ARG A 100 8.58 -4.01 -17.27
C ARG A 100 7.08 -4.31 -17.33
N ILE A 101 6.22 -3.30 -17.12
CA ILE A 101 4.76 -3.46 -17.20
C ILE A 101 4.35 -3.88 -18.61
N GLN A 102 4.96 -3.30 -19.64
CA GLN A 102 4.71 -3.69 -21.01
C GLN A 102 5.09 -5.15 -21.26
N SER A 103 6.27 -5.57 -20.80
CA SER A 103 6.72 -6.95 -20.93
C SER A 103 5.80 -7.93 -20.21
N GLU A 104 5.36 -7.59 -19.00
CA GLU A 104 4.42 -8.40 -18.23
C GLU A 104 3.09 -8.57 -18.96
N TYR A 105 2.60 -7.48 -19.56
CA TYR A 105 1.38 -7.51 -20.35
C TYR A 105 1.50 -8.44 -21.57
N GLU A 106 2.61 -8.34 -22.29
CA GLU A 106 2.86 -9.16 -23.46
C GLU A 106 2.99 -10.64 -23.10
N GLU A 107 3.73 -10.94 -22.03
CA GLU A 107 3.89 -12.32 -21.52
C GLU A 107 2.54 -12.91 -21.08
N ALA A 108 1.74 -12.15 -20.35
CA ALA A 108 0.42 -12.58 -19.90
C ALA A 108 -0.51 -12.85 -21.09
N THR A 109 -0.43 -12.00 -22.10
CA THR A 109 -1.22 -12.18 -23.33
C THR A 109 -0.83 -13.48 -24.05
N GLN A 110 0.47 -13.73 -24.21
CA GLN A 110 0.96 -14.95 -24.85
C GLN A 110 0.57 -16.20 -24.06
N GLU A 111 0.67 -16.13 -22.74
CA GLU A 111 0.29 -17.25 -21.88
C GLU A 111 -1.20 -17.53 -21.97
N PHE A 112 -2.03 -16.51 -22.00
CA PHE A 112 -3.49 -16.66 -22.16
C PHE A 112 -3.84 -17.32 -23.49
N ILE A 113 -3.23 -16.85 -24.59
CA ILE A 113 -3.44 -17.42 -25.93
C ILE A 113 -3.05 -18.90 -25.92
N ARG A 114 -1.90 -19.23 -25.37
CA ARG A 114 -1.40 -20.62 -25.30
C ARG A 114 -2.35 -21.52 -24.53
N LYS A 115 -2.89 -21.03 -23.39
CA LYS A 115 -3.80 -21.83 -22.55
C LYS A 115 -5.21 -21.96 -23.14
N SER A 116 -5.61 -20.99 -23.98
CA SER A 116 -6.95 -20.98 -24.56
C SER A 116 -7.06 -21.74 -25.88
N SER A 117 -5.93 -22.15 -26.45
CA SER A 117 -5.89 -22.88 -27.74
C SER A 117 -6.01 -24.39 -27.58
#